data_1d8d36249e9ce9ce3e870df4b741e66d
#
_entry.id   1d8d36249e9ce9ce3e870df4b741e66d
#
_cell.length_a   1.000
_cell.length_b   1.000
_cell.length_c   1.000
_cell.angle_alpha   90.00
_cell.angle_beta   90.00
_cell.angle_gamma   90.00
#
_symmetry.space_group_name_H-M   'P 1'
#
loop_
_entity.id
_entity.type
_entity.pdbx_description
1 polymer ?
#
loop_
_entity_poly.entity_id
_entity_poly.type
_entity_poly.pdbx_seq_one_letter_code
_entity_poly.pdbx_strand_id
1 'polypeptide(L)'
;TLSPSSAASDVYKRQNIKITTREDLPRAGNGGKKMRIGHGYDVHRLVEGRKLILGGVEVPYEKGLLGHSDADVLAHAVMDAVLGAAALGDIGQHFPDTAEEYAGADSLMLARRVAEIMTGHGWRIENIDATILCQRPKLAPHIPAMRAKLAEAFGMPVDAVSVKATTEEHLGFTGEGLGIAAHAVALIEAV
;
A
#
# COMPACT_ATOMS: atom_id res chain seq x y z
N THR A 1 11.85 -13.63 -54.53
CA THR A 1 10.82 -12.84 -53.84
C THR A 1 10.15 -13.72 -52.81
N LEU A 2 10.62 -13.66 -51.52
CA LEU A 2 10.02 -14.35 -50.40
C LEU A 2 8.73 -13.60 -50.00
N SER A 3 7.63 -14.35 -49.92
CA SER A 3 6.31 -13.86 -49.54
C SER A 3 6.29 -13.41 -48.06
N PRO A 4 5.67 -12.26 -47.70
CA PRO A 4 5.63 -11.76 -46.34
C PRO A 4 4.69 -12.52 -45.39
N SER A 5 4.12 -13.65 -45.79
CA SER A 5 3.04 -14.30 -45.02
C SER A 5 3.51 -15.33 -43.97
N SER A 6 4.77 -15.75 -43.96
CA SER A 6 5.22 -16.79 -43.06
C SER A 6 5.56 -16.30 -41.63
N ALA A 7 6.12 -15.08 -41.52
CA ALA A 7 6.52 -14.56 -40.21
C ALA A 7 5.32 -14.14 -39.33
N ALA A 8 4.26 -13.58 -39.93
CA ALA A 8 3.05 -13.16 -39.19
C ALA A 8 2.24 -14.37 -38.69
N SER A 9 2.26 -15.50 -39.43
CA SER A 9 1.55 -16.72 -39.03
C SER A 9 2.27 -17.48 -37.90
N ASP A 10 3.58 -17.35 -37.79
CA ASP A 10 4.36 -17.99 -36.72
C ASP A 10 4.25 -17.24 -35.37
N VAL A 11 4.12 -15.91 -35.40
CA VAL A 11 3.86 -15.12 -34.18
C VAL A 11 2.47 -15.42 -33.63
N TYR A 12 1.45 -15.50 -34.50
CA TYR A 12 0.08 -15.83 -34.10
C TYR A 12 -0.06 -17.26 -33.53
N LYS A 13 0.67 -18.22 -34.07
CA LYS A 13 0.68 -19.62 -33.58
C LYS A 13 1.31 -19.78 -32.20
N ARG A 14 2.25 -18.91 -31.80
CA ARG A 14 2.89 -18.96 -30.47
C ARG A 14 1.98 -18.42 -29.36
N GLN A 15 0.99 -17.60 -29.69
CA GLN A 15 0.07 -17.01 -28.72
C GLN A 15 -1.21 -17.83 -28.48
N ASN A 16 -1.59 -18.72 -29.40
CA ASN A 16 -2.76 -19.58 -29.30
C ASN A 16 -2.36 -21.05 -29.08
N ILE A 17 -2.06 -21.39 -27.84
CA ILE A 17 -1.86 -22.81 -27.45
C ILE A 17 -3.25 -23.43 -27.32
N LYS A 18 -3.59 -24.33 -28.24
CA LYS A 18 -4.83 -25.13 -28.12
C LYS A 18 -4.61 -26.21 -27.06
N ILE A 19 -5.34 -26.13 -25.96
CA ILE A 19 -5.35 -27.12 -24.89
C ILE A 19 -6.29 -28.25 -25.34
N THR A 20 -5.74 -29.41 -25.68
CA THR A 20 -6.50 -30.55 -26.18
C THR A 20 -6.29 -31.81 -25.35
N THR A 21 -5.27 -31.86 -24.53
CA THR A 21 -4.94 -33.00 -23.68
C THR A 21 -4.67 -32.57 -22.25
N ARG A 22 -4.72 -33.53 -21.30
CA ARG A 22 -4.40 -33.28 -19.89
C ARG A 22 -2.94 -32.85 -19.68
N GLU A 23 -2.08 -33.23 -20.61
CA GLU A 23 -0.62 -32.87 -20.62
C GLU A 23 -0.37 -31.43 -21.08
N ASP A 24 -1.34 -30.81 -21.77
CA ASP A 24 -1.25 -29.39 -22.16
C ASP A 24 -1.64 -28.43 -21.01
N LEU A 25 -2.32 -28.93 -19.94
CA LEU A 25 -2.71 -28.12 -18.79
C LEU A 25 -1.54 -27.44 -18.07
N PRO A 26 -0.38 -28.08 -17.84
CA PRO A 26 0.78 -27.41 -17.27
C PRO A 26 1.31 -26.26 -18.14
N ARG A 27 1.18 -26.36 -19.48
CA ARG A 27 1.61 -25.32 -20.42
C ARG A 27 0.66 -24.13 -20.45
N ALA A 28 -0.61 -24.33 -20.16
CA ALA A 28 -1.60 -23.24 -20.04
C ALA A 28 -1.60 -22.58 -18.66
N GLY A 29 -1.18 -23.34 -17.63
CA GLY A 29 -1.09 -22.85 -16.26
C GLY A 29 0.28 -22.27 -15.86
N ASN A 30 1.27 -22.37 -16.75
CA ASN A 30 2.64 -22.02 -16.38
C ASN A 30 3.05 -20.65 -16.92
N GLY A 31 2.96 -19.63 -16.09
CA GLY A 31 3.55 -18.31 -16.34
C GLY A 31 2.87 -17.15 -15.62
N GLY A 32 1.72 -17.34 -15.02
CA GLY A 32 1.12 -16.32 -14.16
C GLY A 32 1.81 -16.35 -12.79
N LYS A 33 2.62 -15.36 -12.49
CA LYS A 33 3.12 -15.15 -11.14
C LYS A 33 1.93 -15.05 -10.18
N LYS A 34 2.05 -15.67 -9.00
CA LYS A 34 0.98 -15.63 -8.01
C LYS A 34 0.87 -14.22 -7.45
N MET A 35 -0.20 -13.52 -7.79
CA MET A 35 -0.50 -12.18 -7.31
C MET A 35 -1.60 -12.23 -6.25
N ARG A 36 -1.53 -11.29 -5.30
CA ARG A 36 -2.56 -11.11 -4.27
C ARG A 36 -2.82 -9.63 -4.04
N ILE A 37 -4.04 -9.32 -3.63
CA ILE A 37 -4.47 -7.97 -3.25
C ILE A 37 -4.81 -7.98 -1.77
N GLY A 38 -4.40 -6.92 -1.07
CA GLY A 38 -4.82 -6.63 0.29
C GLY A 38 -5.42 -5.24 0.38
N HIS A 39 -6.28 -5.04 1.36
CA HIS A 39 -6.88 -3.76 1.72
C HIS A 39 -6.56 -3.48 3.19
N GLY A 40 -6.17 -2.24 3.49
CA GLY A 40 -5.98 -1.74 4.84
C GLY A 40 -6.84 -0.50 5.08
N TYR A 41 -7.25 -0.32 6.31
CA TYR A 41 -7.99 0.84 6.80
C TYR A 41 -7.49 1.19 8.19
N ASP A 42 -7.24 2.49 8.41
CA ASP A 42 -6.94 3.01 9.74
C ASP A 42 -7.59 4.36 9.96
N VAL A 43 -7.82 4.71 11.23
CA VAL A 43 -8.45 5.96 11.62
C VAL A 43 -7.92 6.43 12.97
N HIS A 44 -7.58 7.71 13.04
CA HIS A 44 -7.13 8.35 14.27
C HIS A 44 -7.88 9.65 14.53
N ARG A 45 -8.13 9.93 15.82
CA ARG A 45 -8.77 11.17 16.29
C ARG A 45 -7.79 12.35 16.18
N LEU A 46 -8.26 13.51 15.75
CA LEU A 46 -7.52 14.77 15.80
C LEU A 46 -7.59 15.38 17.21
N VAL A 47 -6.43 15.74 17.76
CA VAL A 47 -6.28 16.37 19.09
C VAL A 47 -5.26 17.50 19.02
N GLU A 48 -5.39 18.47 19.94
CA GLU A 48 -4.41 19.55 20.09
C GLU A 48 -3.08 19.04 20.70
N GLY A 49 -2.01 19.80 20.49
CA GLY A 49 -0.71 19.53 21.12
C GLY A 49 0.08 18.36 20.53
N ARG A 50 -0.34 17.77 19.41
CA ARG A 50 0.39 16.77 18.66
C ARG A 50 0.71 17.26 17.25
N LYS A 51 1.82 16.78 16.69
CA LYS A 51 2.16 16.98 15.29
C LYS A 51 1.26 16.12 14.41
N LEU A 52 0.87 16.62 13.24
CA LEU A 52 0.19 15.86 12.22
C LEU A 52 1.23 15.21 11.31
N ILE A 53 1.37 13.89 11.38
CA ILE A 53 2.27 13.11 10.53
C ILE A 53 1.44 12.22 9.63
N LEU A 54 1.69 12.28 8.31
CA LEU A 54 1.00 11.48 7.30
C LEU A 54 2.02 11.03 6.24
N GLY A 55 2.14 9.71 6.04
CA GLY A 55 3.14 9.12 5.15
C GLY A 55 4.57 9.56 5.50
N GLY A 56 4.87 9.69 6.81
CA GLY A 56 6.13 10.17 7.35
C GLY A 56 6.40 11.67 7.13
N VAL A 57 5.42 12.43 6.66
CA VAL A 57 5.55 13.88 6.41
C VAL A 57 4.84 14.65 7.52
N GLU A 58 5.56 15.55 8.19
CA GLU A 58 4.95 16.51 9.11
C GLU A 58 4.17 17.57 8.31
N VAL A 59 2.86 17.57 8.48
CA VAL A 59 1.94 18.51 7.83
C VAL A 59 1.63 19.64 8.80
N PRO A 60 1.90 20.92 8.46
CA PRO A 60 1.59 22.04 9.33
C PRO A 60 0.09 22.14 9.59
N TYR A 61 -0.32 21.92 10.84
CA TYR A 61 -1.69 22.00 11.29
C TYR A 61 -1.75 22.19 12.81
N GLU A 62 -2.81 22.79 13.32
CA GLU A 62 -3.00 23.07 14.75
C GLU A 62 -3.26 21.83 15.59
N LYS A 63 -3.70 20.73 14.96
CA LYS A 63 -3.98 19.43 15.57
C LYS A 63 -3.14 18.34 14.94
N GLY A 64 -2.86 17.28 15.70
CA GLY A 64 -2.27 16.05 15.19
C GLY A 64 -3.10 14.85 15.59
N LEU A 65 -2.69 13.67 15.14
CA LEU A 65 -3.42 12.43 15.38
C LEU A 65 -3.04 11.81 16.73
N LEU A 66 -4.03 11.27 17.43
CA LEU A 66 -3.88 10.59 18.70
C LEU A 66 -3.61 9.10 18.45
N GLY A 67 -2.49 8.59 18.95
CA GLY A 67 -2.12 7.17 18.90
C GLY A 67 -0.90 6.87 19.74
N HIS A 68 -0.50 5.60 19.84
CA HIS A 68 0.63 5.12 20.63
C HIS A 68 1.98 5.43 19.97
N SER A 69 2.03 5.35 18.63
CA SER A 69 3.16 5.73 17.79
C SER A 69 3.10 7.22 17.42
N ASP A 70 3.66 7.60 16.29
CA ASP A 70 3.44 8.90 15.64
C ASP A 70 2.01 9.07 15.09
N ALA A 71 1.19 8.00 15.16
CA ALA A 71 -0.19 7.92 14.68
C ALA A 71 -0.36 8.25 13.18
N ASP A 72 0.60 7.84 12.36
CA ASP A 72 0.55 8.00 10.91
C ASP A 72 -0.48 7.05 10.29
N VAL A 73 -1.71 7.51 10.23
CA VAL A 73 -2.85 6.74 9.71
C VAL A 73 -2.66 6.25 8.27
N LEU A 74 -1.90 6.98 7.44
CA LEU A 74 -1.60 6.57 6.08
C LEU A 74 -0.61 5.41 6.04
N ALA A 75 0.48 5.50 6.78
CA ALA A 75 1.46 4.42 6.86
C ALA A 75 0.85 3.15 7.47
N HIS A 76 0.00 3.27 8.49
CA HIS A 76 -0.70 2.14 9.11
C HIS A 76 -1.62 1.44 8.12
N ALA A 77 -2.48 2.17 7.41
CA ALA A 77 -3.37 1.58 6.40
C ALA A 77 -2.58 0.87 5.28
N VAL A 78 -1.44 1.43 4.85
CA VAL A 78 -0.57 0.80 3.85
C VAL A 78 0.04 -0.49 4.38
N MET A 79 0.57 -0.49 5.61
CA MET A 79 1.15 -1.69 6.23
C MET A 79 0.12 -2.80 6.35
N ASP A 80 -1.10 -2.50 6.79
CA ASP A 80 -2.20 -3.47 6.89
C ASP A 80 -2.62 -4.03 5.52
N ALA A 81 -2.65 -3.19 4.47
CA ALA A 81 -2.90 -3.64 3.11
C ALA A 81 -1.85 -4.65 2.64
N VAL A 82 -0.58 -4.38 2.91
CA VAL A 82 0.56 -5.22 2.52
C VAL A 82 0.55 -6.55 3.26
N LEU A 83 0.42 -6.52 4.59
CA LEU A 83 0.36 -7.72 5.44
C LEU A 83 -0.87 -8.58 5.11
N GLY A 84 -2.04 -7.94 4.96
CA GLY A 84 -3.29 -8.60 4.60
C GLY A 84 -3.23 -9.30 3.24
N ALA A 85 -2.57 -8.69 2.24
CA ALA A 85 -2.35 -9.33 0.94
C ALA A 85 -1.57 -10.65 1.05
N ALA A 86 -0.60 -10.72 1.95
CA ALA A 86 0.18 -11.93 2.23
C ALA A 86 -0.53 -12.93 3.16
N ALA A 87 -1.68 -12.57 3.74
CA ALA A 87 -2.38 -13.30 4.79
C ALA A 87 -1.53 -13.44 6.07
N LEU A 88 -0.80 -12.38 6.44
CA LEU A 88 0.08 -12.31 7.61
C LEU A 88 -0.54 -11.54 8.79
N GLY A 89 -1.85 -11.24 8.75
CA GLY A 89 -2.56 -10.49 9.78
C GLY A 89 -2.44 -8.98 9.59
N ASP A 90 -2.28 -8.25 10.67
CA ASP A 90 -2.27 -6.79 10.77
C ASP A 90 -1.06 -6.27 11.56
N ILE A 91 -0.87 -4.94 11.57
CA ILE A 91 0.25 -4.31 12.28
C ILE A 91 0.21 -4.55 13.79
N GLY A 92 -0.97 -4.68 14.39
CA GLY A 92 -1.12 -4.92 15.83
C GLY A 92 -0.57 -6.28 16.27
N GLN A 93 -0.59 -7.29 15.38
CA GLN A 93 0.01 -8.60 15.64
C GLN A 93 1.55 -8.57 15.58
N HIS A 94 2.12 -7.74 14.70
CA HIS A 94 3.56 -7.63 14.50
C HIS A 94 4.21 -6.61 15.43
N PHE A 95 3.49 -5.54 15.78
CA PHE A 95 3.97 -4.41 16.58
C PHE A 95 2.93 -4.05 17.66
N PRO A 96 2.76 -4.87 18.69
CA PRO A 96 1.71 -4.67 19.69
C PRO A 96 1.93 -3.38 20.47
N ASP A 97 0.86 -2.61 20.66
CA ASP A 97 0.85 -1.34 21.43
C ASP A 97 1.30 -1.51 22.88
N THR A 98 1.29 -2.74 23.40
CA THR A 98 1.75 -3.07 24.75
C THR A 98 3.28 -3.17 24.87
N ALA A 99 4.00 -3.21 23.77
CA ALA A 99 5.46 -3.28 23.77
C ALA A 99 6.07 -1.87 23.84
N GLU A 100 6.80 -1.60 24.93
CA GLU A 100 7.45 -0.29 25.15
C GLU A 100 8.40 0.13 24.03
N GLU A 101 8.97 -0.82 23.30
CA GLU A 101 9.88 -0.58 22.18
C GLU A 101 9.22 0.16 21.01
N TYR A 102 7.87 0.11 20.89
CA TYR A 102 7.12 0.79 19.83
C TYR A 102 6.43 2.08 20.31
N ALA A 103 6.59 2.45 21.58
CA ALA A 103 6.03 3.68 22.12
C ALA A 103 6.69 4.90 21.43
N GLY A 104 5.90 5.71 20.73
CA GLY A 104 6.41 6.84 19.94
C GLY A 104 7.20 6.45 18.68
N ALA A 105 7.09 5.21 18.22
CA ALA A 105 7.82 4.74 17.05
C ALA A 105 7.45 5.54 15.78
N ASP A 106 8.45 5.75 14.94
CA ASP A 106 8.28 6.25 13.57
C ASP A 106 7.63 5.16 12.70
N SER A 107 6.43 5.42 12.20
CA SER A 107 5.67 4.46 11.39
C SER A 107 6.40 4.07 10.09
N LEU A 108 7.30 4.92 9.57
CA LEU A 108 8.14 4.52 8.42
C LEU A 108 9.22 3.49 8.81
N MET A 109 9.69 3.51 10.05
CA MET A 109 10.57 2.45 10.55
C MET A 109 9.81 1.12 10.62
N LEU A 110 8.56 1.13 11.09
CA LEU A 110 7.69 -0.05 11.08
C LEU A 110 7.40 -0.53 9.65
N ALA A 111 7.16 0.39 8.71
CA ALA A 111 6.96 0.07 7.29
C ALA A 111 8.18 -0.65 6.66
N ARG A 112 9.42 -0.24 7.00
CA ARG A 112 10.64 -0.96 6.58
C ARG A 112 10.65 -2.40 7.11
N ARG A 113 10.25 -2.58 8.38
CA ARG A 113 10.15 -3.94 8.97
C ARG A 113 9.09 -4.79 8.28
N VAL A 114 7.94 -4.21 7.90
CA VAL A 114 6.93 -4.90 7.09
C VAL A 114 7.52 -5.34 5.74
N ALA A 115 8.28 -4.47 5.05
CA ALA A 115 8.94 -4.83 3.80
C ALA A 115 9.94 -6.01 3.96
N GLU A 116 10.69 -6.04 5.06
CA GLU A 116 11.58 -7.17 5.41
C GLU A 116 10.77 -8.46 5.64
N ILE A 117 9.66 -8.39 6.38
CA ILE A 117 8.76 -9.52 6.62
C ILE A 117 8.22 -10.07 5.29
N MET A 118 7.77 -9.18 4.40
CA MET A 118 7.26 -9.58 3.08
C MET A 118 8.32 -10.32 2.27
N THR A 119 9.52 -9.77 2.19
CA THR A 119 10.66 -10.40 1.50
C THR A 119 11.00 -11.77 2.11
N GLY A 120 11.02 -11.88 3.44
CA GLY A 120 11.27 -13.14 4.15
C GLY A 120 10.22 -14.23 3.87
N HIS A 121 9.00 -13.84 3.50
CA HIS A 121 7.92 -14.75 3.10
C HIS A 121 7.81 -14.97 1.59
N GLY A 122 8.80 -14.50 0.80
CA GLY A 122 8.83 -14.69 -0.65
C GLY A 122 7.81 -13.83 -1.41
N TRP A 123 7.49 -12.63 -0.87
CA TRP A 123 6.60 -11.67 -1.51
C TRP A 123 7.33 -10.38 -1.88
N ARG A 124 6.97 -9.84 -3.04
CA ARG A 124 7.36 -8.50 -3.49
C ARG A 124 6.12 -7.61 -3.59
N ILE A 125 6.24 -6.36 -3.14
CA ILE A 125 5.18 -5.37 -3.29
C ILE A 125 5.30 -4.77 -4.69
N GLU A 126 4.22 -4.84 -5.48
CA GLU A 126 4.20 -4.37 -6.87
C GLU A 126 3.61 -2.97 -7.00
N ASN A 127 2.56 -2.68 -6.21
CA ASN A 127 1.85 -1.42 -6.29
C ASN A 127 1.12 -1.11 -4.98
N ILE A 128 1.09 0.17 -4.62
CA ILE A 128 0.31 0.70 -3.51
C ILE A 128 -0.56 1.84 -4.03
N ASP A 129 -1.84 1.81 -3.68
CA ASP A 129 -2.77 2.90 -3.92
C ASP A 129 -3.51 3.24 -2.62
N ALA A 130 -3.37 4.49 -2.14
CA ALA A 130 -3.95 4.93 -0.88
C ALA A 130 -4.78 6.21 -1.04
N THR A 131 -5.81 6.33 -0.21
CA THR A 131 -6.68 7.52 -0.15
C THR A 131 -6.84 7.98 1.29
N ILE A 132 -6.52 9.24 1.54
CA ILE A 132 -6.69 9.90 2.84
C ILE A 132 -8.01 10.64 2.84
N LEU A 133 -8.85 10.40 3.85
CA LEU A 133 -10.09 11.10 4.10
C LEU A 133 -9.81 12.19 5.15
N CYS A 134 -9.72 13.44 4.70
CA CYS A 134 -9.28 14.56 5.52
C CYS A 134 -9.99 15.86 5.13
N GLN A 135 -10.81 16.40 6.01
CA GLN A 135 -11.50 17.68 5.75
C GLN A 135 -10.52 18.87 5.78
N ARG A 136 -9.58 18.83 6.74
CA ARG A 136 -8.49 19.81 6.90
C ARG A 136 -7.29 19.14 7.58
N PRO A 137 -6.05 19.59 7.29
CA PRO A 137 -5.63 20.63 6.32
C PRO A 137 -5.69 20.15 4.86
N LYS A 138 -5.40 21.07 3.91
CA LYS A 138 -5.26 20.72 2.48
C LYS A 138 -3.97 19.92 2.26
N LEU A 139 -4.08 18.65 1.85
CA LEU A 139 -2.96 17.72 1.75
C LEU A 139 -2.23 17.73 0.40
N ALA A 140 -2.84 18.26 -0.65
CA ALA A 140 -2.29 18.22 -2.01
C ALA A 140 -0.80 18.66 -2.13
N PRO A 141 -0.32 19.71 -1.45
CA PRO A 141 1.09 20.09 -1.51
C PRO A 141 2.07 19.08 -0.90
N HIS A 142 1.59 18.20 0.00
CA HIS A 142 2.40 17.26 0.77
C HIS A 142 2.43 15.85 0.15
N ILE A 143 1.47 15.53 -0.74
CA ILE A 143 1.35 14.21 -1.37
C ILE A 143 2.64 13.75 -2.08
N PRO A 144 3.36 14.57 -2.85
CA PRO A 144 4.60 14.11 -3.49
C PRO A 144 5.65 13.61 -2.49
N ALA A 145 5.79 14.29 -1.34
CA ALA A 145 6.72 13.90 -0.29
C ALA A 145 6.26 12.62 0.44
N MET A 146 4.96 12.46 0.70
CA MET A 146 4.40 11.23 1.29
C MET A 146 4.67 10.01 0.39
N ARG A 147 4.43 10.13 -0.92
CA ARG A 147 4.72 9.09 -1.91
C ARG A 147 6.19 8.69 -1.90
N ALA A 148 7.10 9.67 -1.90
CA ALA A 148 8.54 9.41 -1.92
C ALA A 148 8.99 8.66 -0.66
N LYS A 149 8.53 9.08 0.51
CA LYS A 149 8.89 8.45 1.79
C LYS A 149 8.32 7.04 1.94
N LEU A 150 7.07 6.80 1.54
CA LEU A 150 6.49 5.46 1.53
C LEU A 150 7.23 4.54 0.55
N ALA A 151 7.53 5.02 -0.66
CA ALA A 151 8.30 4.27 -1.64
C ALA A 151 9.69 3.87 -1.11
N GLU A 152 10.40 4.81 -0.46
CA GLU A 152 11.67 4.54 0.20
C GLU A 152 11.53 3.48 1.30
N ALA A 153 10.52 3.62 2.17
CA ALA A 153 10.31 2.71 3.31
C ALA A 153 10.02 1.27 2.85
N PHE A 154 9.24 1.10 1.79
CA PHE A 154 8.92 -0.20 1.22
C PHE A 154 9.92 -0.69 0.17
N GLY A 155 10.99 0.07 -0.12
CA GLY A 155 12.02 -0.34 -1.08
C GLY A 155 11.51 -0.47 -2.52
N MET A 156 10.56 0.38 -2.94
CA MET A 156 9.91 0.32 -4.24
C MET A 156 10.02 1.64 -5.02
N PRO A 157 9.84 1.63 -6.35
CA PRO A 157 9.87 2.85 -7.14
C PRO A 157 8.68 3.76 -6.82
N VAL A 158 8.89 5.09 -6.84
CA VAL A 158 7.87 6.07 -6.46
C VAL A 158 6.66 6.10 -7.43
N ASP A 159 6.82 5.66 -8.65
CA ASP A 159 5.74 5.56 -9.64
C ASP A 159 4.80 4.38 -9.38
N ALA A 160 5.20 3.42 -8.53
CA ALA A 160 4.36 2.33 -8.05
C ALA A 160 3.56 2.70 -6.78
N VAL A 161 3.76 3.91 -6.21
CA VAL A 161 3.03 4.40 -5.04
C VAL A 161 2.12 5.56 -5.43
N SER A 162 0.81 5.37 -5.27
CA SER A 162 -0.20 6.41 -5.43
C SER A 162 -0.75 6.82 -4.06
N VAL A 163 -0.85 8.12 -3.82
CA VAL A 163 -1.53 8.71 -2.66
C VAL A 163 -2.48 9.78 -3.15
N LYS A 164 -3.72 9.72 -2.71
CA LYS A 164 -4.77 10.69 -2.99
C LYS A 164 -5.36 11.19 -1.67
N ALA A 165 -5.95 12.36 -1.67
CA ALA A 165 -6.69 12.88 -0.54
C ALA A 165 -8.06 13.41 -1.03
N THR A 166 -9.08 13.19 -0.23
CA THR A 166 -10.43 13.69 -0.47
C THR A 166 -11.06 14.23 0.82
N THR A 167 -12.02 15.12 0.67
CA THR A 167 -12.93 15.49 1.75
C THR A 167 -14.14 14.56 1.74
N GLU A 168 -14.92 14.56 2.80
CA GLU A 168 -16.23 13.91 2.84
C GLU A 168 -17.38 14.93 2.86
N GLU A 169 -17.14 16.12 2.30
CA GLU A 169 -18.14 17.19 2.13
C GLU A 169 -18.90 17.52 3.42
N HIS A 170 -18.17 17.56 4.55
CA HIS A 170 -18.69 17.76 5.91
C HIS A 170 -19.60 16.64 6.43
N LEU A 171 -19.58 15.44 5.84
CA LEU A 171 -20.31 14.28 6.31
C LEU A 171 -19.42 13.38 7.18
N GLY A 172 -20.01 12.81 8.23
CA GLY A 172 -19.32 11.88 9.13
C GLY A 172 -18.18 12.52 9.94
N PHE A 173 -17.48 11.70 10.72
CA PHE A 173 -16.47 12.18 11.67
C PHE A 173 -15.24 12.80 10.97
N THR A 174 -14.87 12.36 9.81
CA THR A 174 -13.76 12.93 9.01
C THR A 174 -14.20 14.26 8.39
N GLY A 175 -15.44 14.34 7.87
CA GLY A 175 -16.01 15.55 7.33
C GLY A 175 -16.27 16.63 8.39
N GLU A 176 -16.54 16.22 9.64
CA GLU A 176 -16.65 17.11 10.80
C GLU A 176 -15.27 17.53 11.35
N GLY A 177 -14.18 16.96 10.87
CA GLY A 177 -12.82 17.25 11.33
C GLY A 177 -12.50 16.71 12.73
N LEU A 178 -13.17 15.62 13.14
CA LEU A 178 -12.93 14.93 14.40
C LEU A 178 -11.75 13.92 14.29
N GLY A 179 -11.43 13.50 13.09
CA GLY A 179 -10.36 12.55 12.82
C GLY A 179 -9.94 12.55 11.36
N ILE A 180 -8.92 11.80 11.06
CA ILE A 180 -8.48 11.49 9.69
C ILE A 180 -8.50 9.96 9.54
N ALA A 181 -8.98 9.48 8.39
CA ALA A 181 -8.93 8.08 8.03
C ALA A 181 -8.11 7.88 6.76
N ALA A 182 -7.60 6.67 6.56
CA ALA A 182 -6.95 6.27 5.33
C ALA A 182 -7.38 4.87 4.92
N HIS A 183 -7.57 4.69 3.62
CA HIS A 183 -7.69 3.41 2.95
C HIS A 183 -6.46 3.16 2.11
N ALA A 184 -6.01 1.93 2.05
CA ALA A 184 -4.95 1.52 1.15
C ALA A 184 -5.28 0.18 0.49
N VAL A 185 -4.81 0.00 -0.73
CA VAL A 185 -4.80 -1.26 -1.46
C VAL A 185 -3.36 -1.54 -1.87
N ALA A 186 -2.90 -2.76 -1.67
CA ALA A 186 -1.60 -3.22 -2.11
C ALA A 186 -1.74 -4.43 -3.02
N LEU A 187 -0.98 -4.45 -4.10
CA LEU A 187 -0.76 -5.61 -4.96
C LEU A 187 0.61 -6.19 -4.64
N ILE A 188 0.66 -7.49 -4.38
CA ILE A 188 1.89 -8.23 -4.14
C ILE A 188 2.04 -9.40 -5.10
N GLU A 189 3.27 -9.79 -5.37
CA GLU A 189 3.64 -10.89 -6.26
C GLU A 189 4.56 -11.86 -5.53
N ALA A 190 4.40 -13.17 -5.77
CA ALA A 190 5.35 -14.18 -5.30
C ALA A 190 6.68 -14.09 -6.08
N VAL A 191 7.80 -14.11 -5.38
CA VAL A 191 9.16 -14.05 -5.93
C VAL A 191 9.68 -15.45 -6.19
#